data_9ad5bdae86c30a42019d019aa35116a0
#
_entry.id   9ad5bdae86c30a42019d019aa35116a0
#
_cell.length_a   1.000
_cell.length_b   1.000
_cell.length_c   1.000
_cell.angle_alpha   90.00
_cell.angle_beta   90.00
_cell.angle_gamma   90.00
#
_symmetry.space_group_name_H-M   'P 1'
#
loop_
_entity.id
_entity.type
_entity.pdbx_description
1 polymer ?
#
loop_
_entity_poly.entity_id
_entity_poly.type
_entity_poly.pdbx_seq_one_letter_code
_entity_poly.pdbx_strand_id
1 'polypeptide(L)' 'MAEITIKIDGMSCQHCVAAVKKAVDAIDGVSSSNVEVGSATVNFDESKTGSDAISGAIQSAGYKIIG' A
#
# COMPACT_ATOMS: atom_id res chain seq x y z
N MET A 1 -6.25 5.09 -14.83
CA MET A 1 -5.99 4.64 -13.47
C MET A 1 -5.17 3.36 -13.50
N ALA A 2 -4.23 3.23 -12.61
CA ALA A 2 -3.37 2.06 -12.54
C ALA A 2 -3.70 1.22 -11.31
N GLU A 3 -3.39 -0.04 -11.39
CA GLU A 3 -3.53 -0.96 -10.28
C GLU A 3 -2.22 -1.69 -10.08
N ILE A 4 -1.77 -1.74 -8.84
CA ILE A 4 -0.58 -2.51 -8.49
C ILE A 4 -0.88 -3.42 -7.32
N THR A 5 -0.18 -4.56 -7.27
CA THR A 5 -0.22 -5.47 -6.14
C THR A 5 1.17 -5.55 -5.56
N ILE A 6 1.28 -5.25 -4.27
CA ILE A 6 2.57 -5.22 -3.56
C ILE A 6 2.58 -6.35 -2.55
N LYS A 7 3.64 -7.14 -2.57
CA LYS A 7 3.85 -8.18 -1.57
C LYS A 7 4.59 -7.57 -0.39
N ILE A 8 4.09 -7.82 0.81
CA ILE A 8 4.58 -7.20 2.03
C ILE A 8 5.00 -8.27 3.02
N ASP A 9 6.20 -8.12 3.57
CA ASP A 9 6.71 -8.98 4.61
C ASP A 9 6.51 -8.33 5.97
N GLY A 10 6.28 -9.14 6.99
CA GLY A 10 6.11 -8.65 8.35
C GLY A 10 4.67 -8.34 8.73
N MET A 11 3.71 -8.55 7.83
CA MET A 11 2.29 -8.41 8.15
C MET A 11 1.77 -9.73 8.68
N SER A 12 1.58 -9.80 9.98
CA SER A 12 1.13 -11.04 10.61
C SER A 12 -0.21 -10.92 11.31
N CYS A 13 -0.83 -9.75 11.30
CA CYS A 13 -2.10 -9.54 12.00
C CYS A 13 -2.96 -8.48 11.32
N GLN A 14 -4.22 -8.40 11.72
CA GLN A 14 -5.14 -7.43 11.13
C GLN A 14 -4.81 -5.98 11.47
N HIS A 15 -4.12 -5.74 12.57
CA HIS A 15 -3.65 -4.41 12.89
C HIS A 15 -2.66 -3.91 11.84
N CYS A 16 -1.84 -4.81 11.32
CA CYS A 16 -0.91 -4.48 10.25
C CYS A 16 -1.66 -4.11 8.98
N VAL A 17 -2.71 -4.87 8.66
CA VAL A 17 -3.56 -4.59 7.50
C VAL A 17 -4.15 -3.19 7.61
N ALA A 18 -4.71 -2.85 8.76
CA ALA A 18 -5.32 -1.54 8.98
C ALA A 18 -4.28 -0.41 8.88
N ALA A 19 -3.09 -0.63 9.44
CA ALA A 19 -2.02 0.37 9.39
C ALA A 19 -1.56 0.63 7.96
N VAL A 20 -1.36 -0.41 7.18
CA VAL A 20 -0.95 -0.28 5.78
C VAL A 20 -2.05 0.40 4.95
N LYS A 21 -3.31 -0.03 5.15
CA LYS A 21 -4.42 0.59 4.43
C LYS A 21 -4.51 2.08 4.73
N LYS A 22 -4.38 2.45 5.99
CA LYS A 22 -4.43 3.85 6.39
C LYS A 22 -3.29 4.64 5.75
N ALA A 23 -2.09 4.08 5.74
CA ALA A 23 -0.93 4.74 5.14
C ALA A 23 -1.13 4.93 3.64
N VAL A 24 -1.64 3.91 2.95
CA VAL A 24 -1.88 3.97 1.51
C VAL A 24 -3.01 4.95 1.19
N ASP A 25 -4.10 4.91 1.94
CA ASP A 25 -5.26 5.78 1.70
C ASP A 25 -4.92 7.25 1.95
N ALA A 26 -3.90 7.53 2.73
CA ALA A 26 -3.46 8.90 2.98
C ALA A 26 -2.71 9.51 1.79
N ILE A 27 -2.35 8.71 0.80
CA ILE A 27 -1.63 9.20 -0.38
C ILE A 27 -2.61 9.87 -1.33
N ASP A 28 -2.29 11.10 -1.72
CA ASP A 28 -3.11 11.81 -2.70
C ASP A 28 -2.96 11.10 -4.06
N GLY A 29 -4.08 10.86 -4.71
CA GLY A 29 -4.10 10.15 -5.97
C GLY A 29 -4.52 8.69 -5.87
N VAL A 30 -4.55 8.13 -4.67
CA VAL A 30 -5.07 6.77 -4.47
C VAL A 30 -6.58 6.81 -4.46
N SER A 31 -7.22 6.06 -5.36
CA SER A 31 -8.67 6.02 -5.44
C SER A 31 -9.27 4.91 -4.58
N SER A 32 -8.59 3.79 -4.47
CA SER A 32 -9.03 2.70 -3.61
C SER A 32 -7.86 1.80 -3.26
N SER A 33 -8.00 1.05 -2.20
CA SER A 33 -7.00 0.09 -1.79
C SER A 33 -7.68 -1.13 -1.19
N ASN A 34 -7.06 -2.28 -1.39
CA ASN A 34 -7.49 -3.53 -0.78
C ASN A 34 -6.25 -4.17 -0.17
N VAL A 35 -6.18 -4.17 1.15
CA VAL A 35 -5.01 -4.66 1.87
C VAL A 35 -5.35 -5.96 2.57
N GLU A 36 -4.51 -6.96 2.37
CA GLU A 36 -4.63 -8.26 3.01
C GLU A 36 -3.33 -8.58 3.72
N VAL A 37 -3.35 -9.59 4.57
CA VAL A 37 -2.12 -10.04 5.22
C VAL A 37 -1.13 -10.49 4.14
N GLY A 38 0.01 -9.82 4.07
CA GLY A 38 1.06 -10.16 3.14
C GLY A 38 0.94 -9.52 1.76
N SER A 39 -0.13 -8.80 1.46
CA SER A 39 -0.26 -8.14 0.15
C SER A 39 -1.17 -6.93 0.21
N ALA A 40 -0.97 -6.02 -0.73
CA ALA A 40 -1.82 -4.84 -0.88
C ALA A 40 -2.04 -4.58 -2.36
N THR A 41 -3.29 -4.40 -2.75
CA THR A 41 -3.66 -4.02 -4.11
C THR A 41 -4.16 -2.58 -4.05
N VAL A 42 -3.57 -1.72 -4.86
CA VAL A 42 -3.86 -0.28 -4.82
C VAL A 42 -4.24 0.20 -6.21
N ASN A 43 -5.35 0.90 -6.30
CA ASN A 43 -5.76 1.61 -7.51
C ASN A 43 -5.46 3.08 -7.32
N PHE A 44 -4.73 3.67 -8.25
CA PHE A 44 -4.29 5.04 -8.12
C PHE A 44 -4.27 5.76 -9.46
N ASP A 45 -4.25 7.08 -9.40
CA ASP A 45 -4.12 7.94 -10.58
C ASP A 45 -2.65 8.20 -10.85
N GLU A 46 -2.14 7.69 -11.94
CA GLU A 46 -0.74 7.79 -12.32
C GLU A 46 -0.27 9.23 -12.51
N SER A 47 -1.19 10.13 -12.78
CA SER A 47 -0.84 11.54 -12.93
C SER A 47 -0.65 12.25 -11.60
N LYS A 48 -1.08 11.64 -10.50
CA LYS A 48 -0.99 12.25 -9.17
C LYS A 48 0.03 11.55 -8.27
N THR A 49 0.20 10.25 -8.42
CA THR A 49 1.11 9.48 -7.60
C THR A 49 1.67 8.32 -8.39
N GLY A 50 2.55 7.55 -7.80
CA GLY A 50 3.15 6.41 -8.44
C GLY A 50 3.41 5.29 -7.46
N SER A 51 3.83 4.14 -7.99
CA SER A 51 4.11 2.97 -7.17
C SER A 51 5.21 3.24 -6.14
N ASP A 52 6.19 4.09 -6.47
CA ASP A 52 7.26 4.43 -5.54
C ASP A 52 6.73 5.14 -4.30
N ALA A 53 5.77 6.05 -4.48
CA ALA A 53 5.17 6.77 -3.36
C ALA A 53 4.37 5.80 -2.48
N ILE A 54 3.65 4.87 -3.10
CA ILE A 54 2.86 3.88 -2.37
C ILE A 54 3.78 2.94 -1.60
N SER A 55 4.84 2.44 -2.24
CA SER A 55 5.83 1.59 -1.59
C SER A 55 6.49 2.31 -0.43
N GLY A 56 6.85 3.58 -0.63
CA GLY A 56 7.47 4.38 0.42
C GLY A 56 6.57 4.57 1.63
N ALA A 57 5.27 4.75 1.40
CA ALA A 57 4.31 4.89 2.49
C ALA A 57 4.22 3.60 3.31
N ILE A 58 4.22 2.45 2.64
CA ILE A 58 4.17 1.16 3.31
C ILE A 58 5.45 0.94 4.13
N GLN A 59 6.61 1.26 3.55
CA GLN A 59 7.88 1.14 4.26
C GLN A 59 7.94 2.08 5.47
N SER A 60 7.40 3.28 5.33
CA SER A 60 7.34 4.23 6.44
C SER A 60 6.45 3.75 7.57
N ALA A 61 5.47 2.92 7.28
CA ALA A 61 4.63 2.31 8.30
C ALA A 61 5.34 1.18 9.06
N GLY A 62 6.56 0.81 8.65
CA GLY A 62 7.35 -0.20 9.34
C GLY A 62 7.33 -1.57 8.70
N TYR A 63 6.88 -1.68 7.46
CA TYR A 63 6.78 -2.96 6.76
C TYR A 63 7.79 -3.03 5.63
N LYS A 64 8.16 -4.25 5.28
CA LYS A 64 9.12 -4.52 4.23
C LYS A 64 8.40 -5.00 2.97
N ILE A 65 8.80 -4.47 1.84
CA ILE A 65 8.22 -4.86 0.56
C ILE A 65 9.12 -5.91 -0.07
N ILE A 66 8.51 -6.99 -0.54
CA ILE A 66 9.22 -8.14 -1.11
C ILE A 66 8.82 -8.45 -2.54
N GLY A 67 7.96 -7.66 -3.12
CA GLY A 67 7.61 -7.93 -4.50
C GLY A 67 6.83 -6.88 -5.21
#